data_0c97f20b4d7ee82dce1ff8fdeb23eb40
#
_entry.id   0c97f20b4d7ee82dce1ff8fdeb23eb40
#
_cell.length_a   1.000
_cell.length_b   1.000
_cell.length_c   1.000
_cell.angle_alpha   90.00
_cell.angle_beta   90.00
_cell.angle_gamma   90.00
#
_symmetry.space_group_name_H-M   'P 1'
#
loop_
_entity.id
_entity.type
_entity.pdbx_description
1 polymer ?
#
loop_
_entity_poly.entity_id
_entity_poly.type
_entity_poly.pdbx_seq_one_letter_code
_entity_poly.pdbx_strand_id
1 'polypeptide(L)'
;YIITPYRRLGCTVPEGLSSVRVFHGRPYLNVTLFYTLVMQLHGNPAFLTEQMGGEPLMFTPSVRPLGALALLRAGVGMLREWRKAAKQGPKNFSAMKAMAQRYRYDRIQNLSVQELAAILGSIGRWLDDHEVTFAIAGGVAQSLQAMGTVLPGWLGSDWRELLNGALQGQGTVISASQIVRLAELVVAAQQEETVRQWFFSEEWAACGYRDAIQGTEFLRLFDQYLAEYGHRAVGESDIMSPRIADQPDAVLALLRAQVRAGVTAPPQEVLSRQAQRREQALSEIARRFGWRRHRWLVFRWWYRRLSRFCALREENRHHLMYYSTAARHLLLRLGERMVERGSFAVREDVFYLTLDERIALIDGASRDWQSLVRGRREERLQHEALQVPDTIRDWEAVVEQGAQ
;
A
#
# COMPACT_ATOMS: atom_id res chain seq x y z
N TYR A 1 -10.79 7.55 -8.32
CA TYR A 1 -9.35 7.89 -8.35
C TYR A 1 -8.59 7.11 -9.43
N ILE A 2 -8.68 5.79 -9.49
CA ILE A 2 -7.90 4.94 -10.41
C ILE A 2 -8.27 5.20 -11.88
N ILE A 3 -9.53 5.49 -12.19
CA ILE A 3 -10.05 5.71 -13.55
C ILE A 3 -9.85 7.15 -14.02
N THR A 4 -9.86 8.12 -13.13
CA THR A 4 -9.79 9.56 -13.46
C THR A 4 -8.58 9.91 -14.33
N PRO A 5 -7.35 9.41 -14.09
CA PRO A 5 -6.22 9.66 -14.98
C PRO A 5 -6.47 9.22 -16.43
N TYR A 6 -7.09 8.05 -16.63
CA TYR A 6 -7.39 7.54 -17.98
C TYR A 6 -8.44 8.39 -18.71
N ARG A 7 -9.48 8.87 -17.99
CA ARG A 7 -10.46 9.83 -18.57
C ARG A 7 -9.79 11.12 -19.03
N ARG A 8 -8.82 11.63 -18.25
CA ARG A 8 -8.04 12.81 -18.63
C ARG A 8 -7.15 12.58 -19.86
N LEU A 9 -6.74 11.33 -20.08
CA LEU A 9 -6.01 10.94 -21.28
C LEU A 9 -6.92 10.75 -22.50
N GLY A 10 -8.24 10.92 -22.35
CA GLY A 10 -9.23 10.77 -23.41
C GLY A 10 -9.75 9.35 -23.60
N CYS A 11 -9.47 8.44 -22.66
CA CYS A 11 -10.02 7.10 -22.69
C CYS A 11 -11.53 7.11 -22.33
N THR A 12 -12.30 6.31 -23.05
CA THR A 12 -13.71 6.07 -22.73
C THR A 12 -13.79 4.95 -21.70
N VAL A 13 -14.50 5.21 -20.60
CA VAL A 13 -14.78 4.21 -19.57
C VAL A 13 -16.20 3.68 -19.85
N PRO A 14 -16.36 2.36 -20.08
CA PRO A 14 -17.69 1.78 -20.28
C PRO A 14 -18.61 2.07 -19.08
N GLU A 15 -19.87 2.38 -19.36
CA GLU A 15 -20.88 2.59 -18.33
C GLU A 15 -21.13 1.32 -17.52
N GLY A 16 -21.41 1.47 -16.23
CA GLY A 16 -21.68 0.35 -15.33
C GLY A 16 -20.46 -0.45 -14.86
N LEU A 17 -19.25 -0.21 -15.40
CA LEU A 17 -18.04 -0.88 -14.94
C LEU A 17 -17.40 -0.14 -13.76
N SER A 18 -17.39 -0.78 -12.59
CA SER A 18 -16.63 -0.34 -11.43
C SER A 18 -15.19 -0.86 -11.49
N SER A 19 -14.24 -0.06 -11.03
CA SER A 19 -12.83 -0.48 -10.92
C SER A 19 -12.58 -1.52 -9.85
N VAL A 20 -13.43 -1.54 -8.82
CA VAL A 20 -13.38 -2.48 -7.70
C VAL A 20 -14.79 -2.93 -7.40
N ARG A 21 -14.97 -4.21 -7.15
CA ARG A 21 -16.18 -4.81 -6.60
C ARG A 21 -15.84 -5.55 -5.32
N VAL A 22 -16.80 -5.69 -4.42
CA VAL A 22 -16.61 -6.42 -3.17
C VAL A 22 -17.42 -7.71 -3.24
N PHE A 23 -16.77 -8.83 -2.89
CA PHE A 23 -17.41 -10.14 -2.80
C PHE A 23 -16.96 -10.80 -1.49
N HIS A 24 -17.91 -11.19 -0.66
CA HIS A 24 -17.67 -11.72 0.69
C HIS A 24 -16.63 -10.90 1.47
N GLY A 25 -16.83 -9.57 1.53
CA GLY A 25 -15.95 -8.65 2.24
C GLY A 25 -14.58 -8.41 1.62
N ARG A 26 -14.24 -9.06 0.49
CA ARG A 26 -12.94 -8.93 -0.20
C ARG A 26 -13.05 -8.07 -1.45
N PRO A 27 -12.15 -7.09 -1.65
CA PRO A 27 -12.16 -6.25 -2.84
C PRO A 27 -11.52 -6.97 -4.03
N TYR A 28 -12.22 -7.01 -5.16
CA TYR A 28 -11.74 -7.52 -6.44
C TYR A 28 -11.54 -6.39 -7.44
N LEU A 29 -10.35 -6.36 -8.05
CA LEU A 29 -10.04 -5.43 -9.13
C LEU A 29 -10.67 -5.91 -10.45
N ASN A 30 -11.32 -5.00 -11.16
CA ASN A 30 -11.91 -5.30 -12.47
C ASN A 30 -10.84 -5.28 -13.57
N VAL A 31 -10.24 -6.44 -13.84
CA VAL A 31 -9.18 -6.59 -14.84
C VAL A 31 -9.68 -6.24 -16.25
N THR A 32 -10.93 -6.58 -16.59
CA THR A 32 -11.54 -6.26 -17.89
C THR A 32 -11.57 -4.75 -18.16
N LEU A 33 -11.88 -3.95 -17.15
CA LEU A 33 -11.84 -2.50 -17.25
C LEU A 33 -10.43 -2.00 -17.58
N PHE A 34 -9.44 -2.51 -16.86
CA PHE A 34 -8.03 -2.11 -17.10
C PHE A 34 -7.52 -2.54 -18.47
N TYR A 35 -7.89 -3.74 -18.95
CA TYR A 35 -7.62 -4.19 -20.31
C TYR A 35 -8.18 -3.21 -21.34
N THR A 36 -9.47 -2.82 -21.16
CA THR A 36 -10.13 -1.85 -22.04
C THR A 36 -9.39 -0.52 -22.09
N LEU A 37 -8.94 -0.01 -20.95
CA LEU A 37 -8.22 1.27 -20.88
C LEU A 37 -6.82 1.19 -21.51
N VAL A 38 -6.10 0.10 -21.26
CA VAL A 38 -4.74 -0.11 -21.81
C VAL A 38 -4.79 -0.29 -23.32
N MET A 39 -5.74 -1.03 -23.85
CA MET A 39 -5.92 -1.24 -25.30
C MET A 39 -6.26 0.06 -26.03
N GLN A 40 -7.06 0.95 -25.44
CA GLN A 40 -7.32 2.27 -26.01
C GLN A 40 -6.03 3.09 -26.22
N LEU A 41 -5.04 2.90 -25.34
CA LEU A 41 -3.71 3.54 -25.41
C LEU A 41 -2.69 2.74 -26.22
N HIS A 42 -3.11 1.76 -27.01
CA HIS A 42 -2.24 0.85 -27.77
C HIS A 42 -1.23 0.09 -26.90
N GLY A 43 -1.53 -0.10 -25.62
CA GLY A 43 -0.70 -0.88 -24.72
C GLY A 43 -0.94 -2.40 -24.83
N ASN A 44 -0.05 -3.18 -24.23
CA ASN A 44 -0.20 -4.64 -24.14
C ASN A 44 -0.94 -5.02 -22.84
N PRO A 45 -2.20 -5.47 -22.91
CA PRO A 45 -2.98 -5.77 -21.72
C PRO A 45 -2.49 -7.03 -20.98
N ALA A 46 -1.88 -8.01 -21.65
CA ALA A 46 -1.34 -9.20 -20.99
C ALA A 46 -0.26 -8.87 -19.96
N PHE A 47 0.51 -7.82 -20.24
CA PHE A 47 1.53 -7.32 -19.31
C PHE A 47 0.94 -6.74 -18.02
N LEU A 48 -0.27 -6.18 -18.09
CA LEU A 48 -0.97 -5.66 -16.91
C LEU A 48 -1.40 -6.79 -15.97
N THR A 49 -1.95 -7.89 -16.50
CA THR A 49 -2.35 -9.06 -15.69
C THR A 49 -1.18 -9.72 -15.00
N GLU A 50 -0.06 -9.89 -15.68
CA GLU A 50 1.18 -10.39 -15.04
C GLU A 50 1.59 -9.53 -13.84
N GLN A 51 1.48 -8.19 -13.96
CA GLN A 51 1.83 -7.28 -12.86
C GLN A 51 0.86 -7.33 -11.67
N MET A 52 -0.40 -7.65 -11.94
CA MET A 52 -1.44 -7.74 -10.93
C MET A 52 -1.53 -9.14 -10.30
N GLY A 53 -0.71 -10.10 -10.75
CA GLY A 53 -0.71 -11.48 -10.27
C GLY A 53 -1.95 -12.28 -10.71
N GLY A 54 -2.71 -11.77 -11.70
CA GLY A 54 -3.92 -12.40 -12.22
C GLY A 54 -3.67 -13.27 -13.45
N GLU A 55 -4.65 -14.10 -13.79
CA GLU A 55 -4.66 -14.85 -15.05
C GLU A 55 -4.98 -13.96 -16.24
N PRO A 56 -4.43 -14.22 -17.44
CA PRO A 56 -4.82 -13.52 -18.65
C PRO A 56 -6.31 -13.69 -18.92
N LEU A 57 -6.96 -12.63 -19.42
CA LEU A 57 -8.35 -12.74 -19.85
C LEU A 57 -8.48 -13.76 -20.99
N MET A 58 -9.49 -14.62 -20.91
CA MET A 58 -9.79 -15.61 -21.96
C MET A 58 -10.40 -14.98 -23.21
N PHE A 59 -10.85 -13.73 -23.12
CA PHE A 59 -11.39 -12.96 -24.25
C PHE A 59 -10.75 -11.59 -24.30
N THR A 60 -10.63 -11.04 -25.52
CA THR A 60 -10.16 -9.67 -25.72
C THR A 60 -11.37 -8.75 -25.84
N PRO A 61 -11.57 -7.76 -24.96
CA PRO A 61 -12.66 -6.82 -25.09
C PRO A 61 -12.60 -6.10 -26.42
N SER A 62 -13.76 -5.94 -27.09
CA SER A 62 -13.83 -5.11 -28.29
C SER A 62 -13.68 -3.64 -27.90
N VAL A 63 -12.57 -3.04 -28.28
CA VAL A 63 -12.22 -1.68 -27.89
C VAL A 63 -11.77 -0.89 -29.13
N ARG A 64 -12.26 0.33 -29.25
CA ARG A 64 -11.78 1.27 -30.29
C ARG A 64 -10.52 2.00 -29.76
N PRO A 65 -9.34 1.75 -30.33
CA PRO A 65 -8.13 2.44 -29.91
C PRO A 65 -8.21 3.94 -30.21
N LEU A 66 -7.47 4.75 -29.45
CA LEU A 66 -7.34 6.19 -29.70
C LEU A 66 -6.63 6.43 -31.05
N GLY A 67 -7.15 7.36 -31.85
CA GLY A 67 -6.49 7.79 -33.07
C GLY A 67 -5.17 8.53 -32.79
N ALA A 68 -4.31 8.65 -33.77
CA ALA A 68 -2.95 9.18 -33.65
C ALA A 68 -2.86 10.53 -32.91
N LEU A 69 -3.76 11.50 -33.25
CA LEU A 69 -3.77 12.80 -32.58
C LEU A 69 -4.19 12.71 -31.12
N ALA A 70 -5.19 11.88 -30.80
CA ALA A 70 -5.62 11.63 -29.42
C ALA A 70 -4.53 10.94 -28.60
N LEU A 71 -3.82 9.98 -29.21
CA LEU A 71 -2.69 9.30 -28.59
C LEU A 71 -1.53 10.26 -28.29
N LEU A 72 -1.21 11.18 -29.22
CA LEU A 72 -0.21 12.22 -28.98
C LEU A 72 -0.61 13.14 -27.82
N ARG A 73 -1.87 13.58 -27.78
CA ARG A 73 -2.41 14.38 -26.66
C ARG A 73 -2.37 13.61 -25.33
N ALA A 74 -2.72 12.32 -25.35
CA ALA A 74 -2.62 11.44 -24.19
C ALA A 74 -1.17 11.33 -23.70
N GLY A 75 -0.20 11.17 -24.60
CA GLY A 75 1.24 11.14 -24.25
C GLY A 75 1.72 12.44 -23.59
N VAL A 76 1.32 13.60 -24.11
CA VAL A 76 1.63 14.90 -23.50
C VAL A 76 0.94 15.05 -22.13
N GLY A 77 -0.34 14.65 -22.03
CA GLY A 77 -1.08 14.64 -20.77
C GLY A 77 -0.40 13.77 -19.72
N MET A 78 0.00 12.57 -20.09
CA MET A 78 0.73 11.63 -19.25
C MET A 78 2.05 12.21 -18.74
N LEU A 79 2.82 12.88 -19.59
CA LEU A 79 4.06 13.55 -19.17
C LEU A 79 3.82 14.69 -18.16
N ARG A 80 2.70 15.42 -18.32
CA ARG A 80 2.30 16.47 -17.36
C ARG A 80 1.90 15.88 -16.02
N GLU A 81 1.06 14.84 -16.01
CA GLU A 81 0.66 14.15 -14.78
C GLU A 81 1.87 13.56 -14.04
N TRP A 82 2.82 12.99 -14.74
CA TRP A 82 4.05 12.50 -14.13
C TRP A 82 4.90 13.60 -13.49
N ARG A 83 5.06 14.73 -14.17
CA ARG A 83 5.79 15.88 -13.60
C ARG A 83 5.08 16.41 -12.36
N LYS A 84 3.74 16.48 -12.41
CA LYS A 84 2.91 16.88 -11.27
C LYS A 84 3.10 15.91 -10.11
N ALA A 85 2.98 14.60 -10.34
CA ALA A 85 3.16 13.57 -9.33
C ALA A 85 4.56 13.61 -8.69
N ALA A 86 5.61 13.73 -9.49
CA ALA A 86 6.99 13.80 -9.02
C ALA A 86 7.31 15.08 -8.23
N LYS A 87 6.58 16.20 -8.46
CA LYS A 87 6.78 17.47 -7.77
C LYS A 87 5.92 17.59 -6.51
N GLN A 88 4.66 17.14 -6.57
CA GLN A 88 3.69 17.29 -5.48
C GLN A 88 3.72 16.12 -4.49
N GLY A 89 4.10 14.91 -4.93
CA GLY A 89 4.17 13.73 -4.06
C GLY A 89 4.92 13.99 -2.75
N PRO A 90 6.17 14.47 -2.77
CA PRO A 90 6.93 14.74 -1.55
C PRO A 90 6.27 15.75 -0.61
N LYS A 91 5.51 16.73 -1.15
CA LYS A 91 4.76 17.69 -0.32
C LYS A 91 3.58 17.02 0.38
N ASN A 92 2.86 16.14 -0.34
CA ASN A 92 1.77 15.36 0.22
C ASN A 92 2.27 14.42 1.32
N PHE A 93 3.46 13.84 1.15
CA PHE A 93 4.07 12.97 2.16
C PHE A 93 4.29 13.71 3.48
N SER A 94 4.85 14.92 3.42
CA SER A 94 5.03 15.76 4.61
C SER A 94 3.71 16.12 5.28
N ALA A 95 2.66 16.41 4.49
CA ALA A 95 1.33 16.72 5.01
C ALA A 95 0.70 15.50 5.71
N MET A 96 0.80 14.30 5.13
CA MET A 96 0.28 13.06 5.75
C MET A 96 0.98 12.75 7.08
N LYS A 97 2.30 12.93 7.14
CA LYS A 97 3.07 12.77 8.38
C LYS A 97 2.65 13.78 9.44
N ALA A 98 2.47 15.04 9.05
CA ALA A 98 1.99 16.09 9.95
C ALA A 98 0.57 15.80 10.47
N MET A 99 -0.32 15.24 9.64
CA MET A 99 -1.66 14.81 10.07
C MET A 99 -1.58 13.73 11.15
N ALA A 100 -0.74 12.68 10.96
CA ALA A 100 -0.57 11.64 11.95
C ALA A 100 -0.06 12.17 13.29
N GLN A 101 0.87 13.14 13.25
CA GLN A 101 1.39 13.78 14.46
C GLN A 101 0.35 14.68 15.16
N ARG A 102 -0.44 15.42 14.36
CA ARG A 102 -1.49 16.30 14.87
C ARG A 102 -2.63 15.53 15.51
N TYR A 103 -3.05 14.43 14.88
CA TYR A 103 -4.19 13.61 15.31
C TYR A 103 -3.74 12.31 15.99
N ARG A 104 -2.63 12.37 16.72
CA ARG A 104 -2.25 11.29 17.64
C ARG A 104 -3.33 11.09 18.68
N TYR A 105 -3.54 9.82 19.06
CA TYR A 105 -4.60 9.44 19.96
C TYR A 105 -4.58 10.21 21.29
N ASP A 106 -3.39 10.39 21.87
CA ASP A 106 -3.16 11.16 23.11
C ASP A 106 -3.51 12.66 23.00
N ARG A 107 -3.49 13.23 21.80
CA ARG A 107 -3.74 14.65 21.55
C ARG A 107 -5.20 15.00 21.26
N ILE A 108 -6.03 14.00 20.93
CA ILE A 108 -7.42 14.20 20.51
C ILE A 108 -8.45 13.81 21.58
N GLN A 109 -7.99 13.54 22.82
CA GLN A 109 -8.82 13.05 23.91
C GLN A 109 -9.99 13.98 24.27
N ASN A 110 -9.81 15.29 24.13
CA ASN A 110 -10.79 16.31 24.55
C ASN A 110 -11.72 16.76 23.40
N LEU A 111 -11.57 16.20 22.19
CA LEU A 111 -12.42 16.60 21.05
C LEU A 111 -13.86 16.11 21.23
N SER A 112 -14.80 17.00 20.93
CA SER A 112 -16.21 16.70 20.85
C SER A 112 -16.54 15.86 19.60
N VAL A 113 -17.72 15.25 19.57
CA VAL A 113 -18.22 14.49 18.40
C VAL A 113 -18.27 15.35 17.15
N GLN A 114 -18.72 16.61 17.28
CA GLN A 114 -18.83 17.55 16.16
C GLN A 114 -17.45 17.94 15.60
N GLU A 115 -16.48 18.17 16.48
CA GLU A 115 -15.09 18.47 16.07
C GLU A 115 -14.46 17.26 15.38
N LEU A 116 -14.63 16.05 15.91
CA LEU A 116 -14.17 14.80 15.29
C LEU A 116 -14.77 14.61 13.89
N ALA A 117 -16.09 14.84 13.74
CA ALA A 117 -16.79 14.77 12.47
C ALA A 117 -16.25 15.78 11.45
N ALA A 118 -16.08 17.04 11.87
CA ALA A 118 -15.56 18.10 11.02
C ALA A 118 -14.13 17.80 10.53
N ILE A 119 -13.26 17.28 11.42
CA ILE A 119 -11.90 16.88 11.09
C ILE A 119 -11.91 15.69 10.12
N LEU A 120 -12.70 14.64 10.40
CA LEU A 120 -12.83 13.48 9.50
C LEU A 120 -13.28 13.90 8.11
N GLY A 121 -14.28 14.78 8.01
CA GLY A 121 -14.70 15.35 6.73
C GLY A 121 -13.60 16.16 6.03
N SER A 122 -12.79 16.90 6.79
CA SER A 122 -11.70 17.71 6.22
C SER A 122 -10.56 16.87 5.68
N ILE A 123 -10.16 15.82 6.39
CA ILE A 123 -9.10 14.91 5.91
C ILE A 123 -9.58 14.06 4.73
N GLY A 124 -10.87 13.70 4.68
CA GLY A 124 -11.47 13.04 3.52
C GLY A 124 -11.37 13.90 2.27
N ARG A 125 -11.84 15.15 2.34
CA ARG A 125 -11.71 16.13 1.23
C ARG A 125 -10.25 16.38 0.84
N TRP A 126 -9.33 16.42 1.82
CA TRP A 126 -7.91 16.58 1.53
C TRP A 126 -7.40 15.44 0.63
N LEU A 127 -7.81 14.20 0.86
CA LEU A 127 -7.41 13.08 0.01
C LEU A 127 -7.98 13.20 -1.40
N ASP A 128 -9.23 13.67 -1.54
CA ASP A 128 -9.89 13.95 -2.82
C ASP A 128 -9.13 15.02 -3.62
N ASP A 129 -8.75 16.10 -2.97
CA ASP A 129 -7.99 17.20 -3.59
C ASP A 129 -6.56 16.81 -3.97
N HIS A 130 -6.02 15.76 -3.35
CA HIS A 130 -4.64 15.30 -3.54
C HIS A 130 -4.54 13.95 -4.29
N GLU A 131 -5.40 13.73 -5.28
CA GLU A 131 -5.45 12.53 -6.13
C GLU A 131 -4.12 12.18 -6.83
N VAL A 132 -3.15 13.12 -6.90
CA VAL A 132 -1.79 12.89 -7.41
C VAL A 132 -1.08 11.73 -6.71
N THR A 133 -1.49 11.44 -5.49
CA THR A 133 -1.07 10.27 -4.70
C THR A 133 -1.32 8.96 -5.46
N PHE A 134 -2.44 8.87 -6.16
CA PHE A 134 -2.80 7.70 -6.97
C PHE A 134 -2.12 7.72 -8.36
N ALA A 135 -1.81 8.90 -8.90
CA ALA A 135 -1.11 9.05 -10.18
C ALA A 135 0.33 8.50 -10.15
N ILE A 136 0.96 8.41 -8.96
CA ILE A 136 2.29 7.81 -8.78
C ILE A 136 2.30 6.34 -9.21
N ALA A 137 1.29 5.56 -8.83
CA ALA A 137 1.17 4.16 -9.22
C ALA A 137 1.05 4.01 -10.74
N GLY A 138 0.29 4.90 -11.39
CA GLY A 138 0.19 4.98 -12.85
C GLY A 138 1.53 5.19 -13.53
N GLY A 139 2.42 6.00 -12.95
CA GLY A 139 3.77 6.25 -13.47
C GLY A 139 4.63 4.99 -13.54
N VAL A 140 4.53 4.10 -12.54
CA VAL A 140 5.21 2.79 -12.55
C VAL A 140 4.64 1.91 -13.66
N ALA A 141 3.31 1.67 -13.66
CA ALA A 141 2.65 0.80 -14.62
C ALA A 141 2.92 1.21 -16.09
N GLN A 142 2.79 2.49 -16.40
CA GLN A 142 3.01 3.02 -17.74
C GLN A 142 4.48 2.94 -18.17
N SER A 143 5.43 3.17 -17.25
CA SER A 143 6.86 3.03 -17.55
C SER A 143 7.23 1.58 -17.83
N LEU A 144 6.74 0.64 -17.03
CA LEU A 144 6.93 -0.80 -17.26
C LEU A 144 6.31 -1.23 -18.58
N GLN A 145 5.12 -0.74 -18.92
CA GLN A 145 4.45 -1.07 -20.17
C GLN A 145 5.23 -0.59 -21.38
N ALA A 146 5.72 0.67 -21.37
CA ALA A 146 6.55 1.20 -22.44
C ALA A 146 7.84 0.39 -22.60
N MET A 147 8.50 0.01 -21.51
CA MET A 147 9.68 -0.85 -21.54
C MET A 147 9.35 -2.25 -22.05
N GLY A 148 8.25 -2.85 -21.57
CA GLY A 148 7.77 -4.17 -21.99
C GLY A 148 7.44 -4.28 -23.49
N THR A 149 7.14 -3.17 -24.14
CA THR A 149 6.92 -3.12 -25.60
C THR A 149 8.22 -3.23 -26.40
N VAL A 150 9.32 -2.65 -25.91
CA VAL A 150 10.57 -2.55 -26.68
C VAL A 150 11.67 -3.51 -26.23
N LEU A 151 11.73 -3.83 -24.92
CA LEU A 151 12.83 -4.63 -24.38
C LEU A 151 12.87 -6.09 -24.88
N PRO A 152 11.74 -6.79 -25.11
CA PRO A 152 11.79 -8.14 -25.69
C PRO A 152 12.55 -8.19 -27.02
N GLY A 153 12.29 -7.21 -27.90
CA GLY A 153 12.98 -7.11 -29.20
C GLY A 153 14.44 -6.63 -29.11
N TRP A 154 14.86 -6.09 -27.98
CA TRP A 154 16.21 -5.56 -27.79
C TRP A 154 17.13 -6.48 -26.98
N LEU A 155 16.58 -7.19 -25.96
CA LEU A 155 17.31 -7.98 -24.99
C LEU A 155 17.02 -9.49 -25.07
N GLY A 156 15.94 -9.89 -25.77
CA GLY A 156 15.54 -11.30 -25.84
C GLY A 156 14.59 -11.71 -24.71
N SER A 157 14.47 -13.02 -24.47
CA SER A 157 13.48 -13.61 -23.56
C SER A 157 13.71 -13.27 -22.07
N ASP A 158 14.93 -13.05 -21.68
CA ASP A 158 15.36 -12.78 -20.29
C ASP A 158 15.35 -11.28 -19.93
N TRP A 159 14.76 -10.44 -20.77
CA TRP A 159 14.67 -9.00 -20.52
C TRP A 159 14.02 -8.64 -19.16
N ARG A 160 13.06 -9.47 -18.70
CA ARG A 160 12.39 -9.28 -17.39
C ARG A 160 13.34 -9.50 -16.23
N GLU A 161 14.12 -10.58 -16.28
CA GLU A 161 15.12 -10.89 -15.27
C GLU A 161 16.17 -9.78 -15.18
N LEU A 162 16.66 -9.31 -16.32
CA LEU A 162 17.59 -8.21 -16.41
C LEU A 162 17.00 -6.89 -15.84
N LEU A 163 15.75 -6.57 -16.20
CA LEU A 163 15.10 -5.38 -15.68
C LEU A 163 14.85 -5.47 -14.18
N ASN A 164 14.38 -6.63 -13.70
CA ASN A 164 14.18 -6.87 -12.27
C ASN A 164 15.49 -6.78 -11.49
N GLY A 165 16.57 -7.34 -12.02
CA GLY A 165 17.92 -7.21 -11.47
C GLY A 165 18.35 -5.73 -11.40
N ALA A 166 18.12 -4.97 -12.47
CA ALA A 166 18.45 -3.55 -12.53
C ALA A 166 17.65 -2.68 -11.55
N LEU A 167 16.46 -3.13 -11.14
CA LEU A 167 15.61 -2.42 -10.16
C LEU A 167 15.92 -2.77 -8.70
N GLN A 168 16.78 -3.78 -8.43
CA GLN A 168 17.14 -4.15 -7.07
C GLN A 168 18.06 -3.12 -6.39
N GLY A 169 18.04 -3.08 -5.06
CA GLY A 169 19.01 -2.34 -4.26
C GLY A 169 19.03 -0.83 -4.53
N GLN A 170 17.88 -0.24 -4.84
CA GLN A 170 17.76 1.20 -4.88
C GLN A 170 17.71 1.70 -3.43
N GLY A 171 18.85 2.08 -2.88
CA GLY A 171 19.13 2.29 -1.45
C GLY A 171 18.30 3.35 -0.70
N THR A 172 17.30 3.94 -1.34
CA THR A 172 16.38 4.93 -0.74
C THR A 172 14.98 4.36 -0.50
N VAL A 173 14.78 3.05 -0.67
CA VAL A 173 13.44 2.45 -0.51
C VAL A 173 13.19 2.22 0.98
N ILE A 174 12.11 2.80 1.49
CA ILE A 174 11.70 2.72 2.92
C ILE A 174 11.62 1.27 3.42
N SER A 175 11.17 0.34 2.58
CA SER A 175 11.13 -1.08 2.93
C SER A 175 12.53 -1.66 3.20
N ALA A 176 13.55 -1.23 2.46
CA ALA A 176 14.93 -1.64 2.70
C ALA A 176 15.47 -1.04 4.02
N SER A 177 15.14 0.22 4.31
CA SER A 177 15.50 0.86 5.57
C SER A 177 14.85 0.16 6.77
N GLN A 178 13.59 -0.28 6.63
CA GLN A 178 12.89 -1.03 7.68
C GLN A 178 13.58 -2.37 7.99
N ILE A 179 14.02 -3.10 6.95
CA ILE A 179 14.78 -4.35 7.11
C ILE A 179 16.09 -4.09 7.85
N VAL A 180 16.80 -3.02 7.51
CA VAL A 180 18.03 -2.61 8.20
C VAL A 180 17.77 -2.36 9.68
N ARG A 181 16.71 -1.59 10.00
CA ARG A 181 16.33 -1.30 11.40
C ARG A 181 15.98 -2.56 12.19
N LEU A 182 15.25 -3.50 11.58
CA LEU A 182 14.94 -4.78 12.23
C LEU A 182 16.21 -5.59 12.51
N ALA A 183 17.17 -5.60 11.60
CA ALA A 183 18.41 -6.32 11.80
C ALA A 183 19.33 -5.62 12.84
N GLU A 184 19.34 -4.29 12.92
CA GLU A 184 19.99 -3.55 14.01
C GLU A 184 19.41 -3.96 15.37
N LEU A 185 18.09 -4.13 15.46
CA LEU A 185 17.42 -4.61 16.67
C LEU A 185 17.82 -6.05 17.03
N VAL A 186 17.95 -6.95 16.05
CA VAL A 186 18.42 -8.32 16.29
C VAL A 186 19.86 -8.30 16.86
N VAL A 187 20.73 -7.49 16.27
CA VAL A 187 22.14 -7.36 16.76
C VAL A 187 22.16 -6.81 18.18
N ALA A 188 21.40 -5.75 18.48
CA ALA A 188 21.34 -5.18 19.83
C ALA A 188 20.81 -6.22 20.84
N ALA A 189 19.75 -6.96 20.47
CA ALA A 189 19.20 -8.01 21.33
C ALA A 189 20.20 -9.16 21.62
N GLN A 190 21.06 -9.49 20.66
CA GLN A 190 22.09 -10.52 20.84
C GLN A 190 23.27 -10.03 21.72
N GLN A 191 23.56 -8.73 21.71
CA GLN A 191 24.65 -8.13 22.48
C GLN A 191 24.29 -7.84 23.95
N GLU A 192 23.01 -7.65 24.24
CA GLU A 192 22.54 -7.32 25.60
C GLU A 192 21.99 -8.55 26.32
N GLU A 193 22.68 -8.96 27.38
CA GLU A 193 22.35 -10.15 28.17
C GLU A 193 20.89 -10.12 28.69
N THR A 194 20.42 -9.00 29.23
CA THR A 194 19.06 -8.83 29.74
C THR A 194 18.02 -9.11 28.66
N VAL A 195 18.21 -8.55 27.45
CA VAL A 195 17.28 -8.73 26.32
C VAL A 195 17.35 -10.16 25.79
N ARG A 196 18.55 -10.73 25.73
CA ARG A 196 18.73 -12.11 25.32
C ARG A 196 18.02 -13.08 26.25
N GLN A 197 18.23 -12.95 27.58
CA GLN A 197 17.52 -13.75 28.59
C GLN A 197 16.01 -13.61 28.49
N TRP A 198 15.51 -12.40 28.31
CA TRP A 198 14.09 -12.16 28.11
C TRP A 198 13.55 -12.88 26.89
N PHE A 199 14.23 -12.82 25.72
CA PHE A 199 13.81 -13.52 24.51
C PHE A 199 13.93 -15.05 24.58
N PHE A 200 14.84 -15.58 25.41
CA PHE A 200 15.00 -17.01 25.59
C PHE A 200 14.12 -17.59 26.72
N SER A 201 13.49 -16.75 27.54
CA SER A 201 12.59 -17.20 28.60
C SER A 201 11.46 -18.08 28.03
N GLU A 202 11.11 -19.14 28.76
CA GLU A 202 9.98 -20.01 28.45
C GLU A 202 8.64 -19.29 28.72
N GLU A 203 8.61 -18.43 29.75
CA GLU A 203 7.47 -17.61 30.12
C GLU A 203 7.40 -16.29 29.32
N TRP A 204 8.09 -16.23 28.18
CA TRP A 204 8.15 -15.00 27.38
C TRP A 204 6.75 -14.52 26.97
N ALA A 205 6.47 -13.28 27.28
CA ALA A 205 5.29 -12.56 26.82
C ALA A 205 5.72 -11.19 26.26
N ALA A 206 5.12 -10.77 25.16
CA ALA A 206 5.35 -9.44 24.63
C ALA A 206 4.73 -8.36 25.52
N CYS A 207 3.67 -8.68 26.24
CA CYS A 207 3.06 -7.81 27.22
C CYS A 207 4.05 -7.48 28.37
N GLY A 208 4.19 -6.20 28.72
CA GLY A 208 5.13 -5.77 29.75
C GLY A 208 6.60 -5.69 29.32
N TYR A 209 6.90 -5.79 28.01
CA TYR A 209 8.24 -5.72 27.49
C TYR A 209 9.03 -4.49 27.96
N ARG A 210 8.37 -3.34 28.13
CA ARG A 210 9.01 -2.09 28.56
C ARG A 210 9.65 -2.22 29.94
N ASP A 211 8.99 -2.91 30.87
CA ASP A 211 9.51 -3.14 32.20
C ASP A 211 10.59 -4.23 32.20
N ALA A 212 10.37 -5.30 31.41
CA ALA A 212 11.28 -6.44 31.33
C ALA A 212 12.67 -6.08 30.78
N ILE A 213 12.74 -5.12 29.86
CA ILE A 213 13.97 -4.68 29.20
C ILE A 213 14.24 -3.18 29.39
N GLN A 214 13.80 -2.63 30.53
CA GLN A 214 14.00 -1.22 30.86
C GLN A 214 15.50 -0.86 30.90
N GLY A 215 15.83 0.30 30.35
CA GLY A 215 17.20 0.84 30.38
C GLY A 215 18.16 0.21 29.35
N THR A 216 17.68 -0.72 28.50
CA THR A 216 18.50 -1.34 27.46
C THR A 216 18.61 -0.47 26.19
N GLU A 217 19.69 -0.62 25.44
CA GLU A 217 19.85 0.01 24.13
C GLU A 217 18.84 -0.56 23.12
N PHE A 218 18.51 -1.85 23.24
CA PHE A 218 17.47 -2.48 22.44
C PHE A 218 16.12 -1.74 22.59
N LEU A 219 15.69 -1.42 23.82
CA LEU A 219 14.44 -0.69 24.05
C LEU A 219 14.50 0.70 23.39
N ARG A 220 15.62 1.41 23.51
CA ARG A 220 15.82 2.71 22.87
C ARG A 220 15.70 2.63 21.34
N LEU A 221 16.34 1.63 20.73
CA LEU A 221 16.27 1.39 19.28
C LEU A 221 14.87 0.94 18.86
N PHE A 222 14.20 0.13 19.67
CA PHE A 222 12.83 -0.31 19.40
C PHE A 222 11.83 0.85 19.46
N ASP A 223 11.97 1.77 20.41
CA ASP A 223 11.18 3.00 20.46
C ASP A 223 11.42 3.89 19.23
N GLN A 224 12.64 3.98 18.73
CA GLN A 224 12.94 4.65 17.46
C GLN A 224 12.27 3.95 16.27
N TYR A 225 12.33 2.61 16.24
CA TYR A 225 11.64 1.82 15.22
C TYR A 225 10.12 2.06 15.25
N LEU A 226 9.51 2.06 16.43
CA LEU A 226 8.08 2.36 16.58
C LEU A 226 7.72 3.80 16.18
N ALA A 227 8.57 4.77 16.46
CA ALA A 227 8.38 6.15 16.02
C ALA A 227 8.43 6.29 14.49
N GLU A 228 9.26 5.50 13.81
CA GLU A 228 9.44 5.54 12.36
C GLU A 228 8.45 4.64 11.62
N TYR A 229 8.16 3.43 12.12
CA TYR A 229 7.35 2.40 11.44
C TYR A 229 6.09 1.99 12.21
N GLY A 230 5.87 2.49 13.40
CA GLY A 230 4.76 2.08 14.26
C GLY A 230 3.37 2.41 13.68
N HIS A 231 3.27 3.33 12.73
CA HIS A 231 2.06 3.65 11.98
C HIS A 231 1.68 2.58 10.94
N ARG A 232 2.56 1.63 10.65
CA ARG A 232 2.31 0.52 9.73
C ARG A 232 1.50 -0.59 10.40
N ALA A 233 0.94 -1.49 9.60
CA ALA A 233 0.18 -2.65 10.05
C ALA A 233 0.49 -3.87 9.19
N VAL A 234 0.17 -5.07 9.63
CA VAL A 234 0.23 -6.29 8.81
C VAL A 234 -0.81 -6.20 7.69
N GLY A 235 -2.04 -5.81 8.00
CA GLY A 235 -3.13 -5.55 7.05
C GLY A 235 -3.23 -4.06 6.69
N GLU A 236 -2.21 -3.47 6.05
CA GLU A 236 -2.11 -2.01 5.82
C GLU A 236 -3.34 -1.38 5.13
N SER A 237 -4.00 -2.13 4.25
CA SER A 237 -5.18 -1.64 3.52
C SER A 237 -6.45 -1.60 4.36
N ASP A 238 -6.49 -2.28 5.48
CA ASP A 238 -7.63 -2.29 6.41
C ASP A 238 -7.41 -1.29 7.54
N ILE A 239 -8.30 -0.31 7.64
CA ILE A 239 -8.28 0.68 8.72
C ILE A 239 -8.59 0.06 10.09
N MET A 240 -9.26 -1.10 10.12
CA MET A 240 -9.52 -1.85 11.36
C MET A 240 -8.26 -2.53 11.91
N SER A 241 -7.28 -2.84 11.06
CA SER A 241 -6.05 -3.49 11.48
C SER A 241 -5.28 -2.63 12.48
N PRO A 242 -4.90 -3.17 13.65
CA PRO A 242 -4.10 -2.44 14.62
C PRO A 242 -2.75 -2.06 14.02
N ARG A 243 -2.24 -0.90 14.43
CA ARG A 243 -0.91 -0.46 14.00
C ARG A 243 0.17 -1.16 14.85
N ILE A 244 1.38 -1.26 14.30
CA ILE A 244 2.51 -1.85 15.02
C ILE A 244 2.74 -1.16 16.37
N ALA A 245 2.53 0.16 16.45
CA ALA A 245 2.61 0.90 17.71
C ALA A 245 1.50 0.54 18.71
N ASP A 246 0.31 0.15 18.22
CA ASP A 246 -0.81 -0.28 19.08
C ASP A 246 -0.60 -1.71 19.63
N GLN A 247 0.00 -2.58 18.80
CA GLN A 247 0.27 -3.99 19.10
C GLN A 247 1.65 -4.40 18.58
N PRO A 248 2.74 -4.15 19.32
CA PRO A 248 4.09 -4.48 18.91
C PRO A 248 4.42 -5.97 19.00
N ASP A 249 3.50 -6.80 19.52
CA ASP A 249 3.71 -8.22 19.81
C ASP A 249 4.20 -9.02 18.61
N ALA A 250 3.62 -8.79 17.43
CA ALA A 250 4.02 -9.50 16.22
C ALA A 250 5.47 -9.19 15.79
N VAL A 251 5.91 -7.95 15.96
CA VAL A 251 7.30 -7.56 15.67
C VAL A 251 8.26 -8.11 16.71
N LEU A 252 7.89 -8.07 17.99
CA LEU A 252 8.69 -8.66 19.06
C LEU A 252 8.81 -10.18 18.91
N ALA A 253 7.73 -10.88 18.51
CA ALA A 253 7.76 -12.30 18.21
C ALA A 253 8.68 -12.63 17.01
N LEU A 254 8.64 -11.80 15.95
CA LEU A 254 9.56 -11.92 14.81
C LEU A 254 11.01 -11.75 15.24
N LEU A 255 11.32 -10.71 16.03
CA LEU A 255 12.67 -10.46 16.56
C LEU A 255 13.15 -11.62 17.44
N ARG A 256 12.27 -12.12 18.34
CA ARG A 256 12.55 -13.30 19.16
C ARG A 256 12.95 -14.49 18.31
N ALA A 257 12.16 -14.80 17.25
CA ALA A 257 12.46 -15.93 16.39
C ALA A 257 13.82 -15.79 15.70
N GLN A 258 14.18 -14.57 15.24
CA GLN A 258 15.47 -14.30 14.60
C GLN A 258 16.64 -14.39 15.59
N VAL A 259 16.48 -13.85 16.80
CA VAL A 259 17.50 -13.94 17.88
C VAL A 259 17.74 -15.39 18.28
N ARG A 260 16.69 -16.19 18.46
CA ARG A 260 16.80 -17.62 18.80
C ARG A 260 17.39 -18.47 17.68
N ALA A 261 17.15 -18.11 16.44
CA ALA A 261 17.75 -18.75 15.27
C ALA A 261 19.22 -18.35 15.03
N GLY A 262 19.78 -17.45 15.82
CA GLY A 262 21.15 -16.97 15.67
C GLY A 262 21.41 -16.26 14.34
N VAL A 263 20.38 -15.61 13.77
CA VAL A 263 20.53 -14.86 12.51
C VAL A 263 21.46 -13.68 12.72
N THR A 264 22.63 -13.72 12.07
CA THR A 264 23.69 -12.71 12.23
C THR A 264 24.03 -11.99 10.93
N ALA A 265 23.24 -12.20 9.84
CA ALA A 265 23.57 -11.58 8.57
C ALA A 265 23.49 -10.06 8.66
N PRO A 266 24.62 -9.33 8.52
CA PRO A 266 24.58 -7.89 8.61
C PRO A 266 23.73 -7.32 7.49
N PRO A 267 22.83 -6.35 7.78
CA PRO A 267 21.94 -5.72 6.78
C PRO A 267 22.70 -5.14 5.59
N GLN A 268 23.91 -4.62 5.83
CA GLN A 268 24.79 -4.08 4.80
C GLN A 268 25.16 -5.13 3.74
N GLU A 269 25.26 -6.39 4.11
CA GLU A 269 25.56 -7.48 3.17
C GLU A 269 24.40 -7.73 2.19
N VAL A 270 23.15 -7.68 2.67
CA VAL A 270 21.96 -7.82 1.82
C VAL A 270 21.88 -6.65 0.84
N LEU A 271 22.08 -5.42 1.32
CA LEU A 271 22.06 -4.22 0.49
C LEU A 271 23.20 -4.21 -0.53
N SER A 272 24.41 -4.61 -0.12
CA SER A 272 25.54 -4.69 -1.04
C SER A 272 25.34 -5.75 -2.13
N ARG A 273 24.82 -6.92 -1.79
CA ARG A 273 24.45 -7.96 -2.77
C ARG A 273 23.40 -7.47 -3.77
N GLN A 274 22.39 -6.74 -3.30
CA GLN A 274 21.39 -6.15 -4.18
C GLN A 274 22.00 -5.07 -5.10
N ALA A 275 22.88 -4.22 -4.57
CA ALA A 275 23.59 -3.23 -5.36
C ALA A 275 24.49 -3.86 -6.43
N GLN A 276 25.21 -4.94 -6.09
CA GLN A 276 26.01 -5.70 -7.04
C GLN A 276 25.16 -6.32 -8.16
N ARG A 277 24.04 -6.95 -7.80
CA ARG A 277 23.10 -7.51 -8.82
C ARG A 277 22.59 -6.44 -9.76
N ARG A 278 22.27 -5.25 -9.23
CA ARG A 278 21.85 -4.11 -10.05
C ARG A 278 22.94 -3.69 -11.05
N GLU A 279 24.18 -3.55 -10.58
CA GLU A 279 25.29 -3.16 -11.44
C GLU A 279 25.59 -4.21 -12.50
N GLN A 280 25.55 -5.49 -12.15
CA GLN A 280 25.72 -6.61 -13.09
C GLN A 280 24.62 -6.60 -14.15
N ALA A 281 23.34 -6.43 -13.76
CA ALA A 281 22.24 -6.36 -14.71
C ALA A 281 22.36 -5.15 -15.65
N LEU A 282 22.70 -3.97 -15.14
CA LEU A 282 22.92 -2.77 -15.96
C LEU A 282 24.10 -2.92 -16.92
N SER A 283 25.21 -3.53 -16.48
CA SER A 283 26.38 -3.81 -17.29
C SER A 283 26.05 -4.80 -18.42
N GLU A 284 25.28 -5.86 -18.10
CA GLU A 284 24.84 -6.85 -19.09
C GLU A 284 23.91 -6.23 -20.14
N ILE A 285 22.97 -5.38 -19.73
CA ILE A 285 22.08 -4.65 -20.62
C ILE A 285 22.91 -3.74 -21.56
N ALA A 286 23.87 -3.01 -21.00
CA ALA A 286 24.77 -2.15 -21.79
C ALA A 286 25.59 -2.95 -22.81
N ARG A 287 26.12 -4.11 -22.40
CA ARG A 287 26.90 -5.02 -23.25
C ARG A 287 26.07 -5.53 -24.43
N ARG A 288 24.81 -5.93 -24.19
CA ARG A 288 23.90 -6.43 -25.24
C ARG A 288 23.52 -5.35 -26.25
N PHE A 289 23.45 -4.09 -25.85
CA PHE A 289 23.22 -2.98 -26.77
C PHE A 289 24.45 -2.67 -27.64
N GLY A 290 25.65 -2.93 -27.15
CA GLY A 290 26.92 -2.76 -27.91
C GLY A 290 27.03 -1.36 -28.53
N TRP A 291 27.25 -1.32 -29.84
CA TRP A 291 27.38 -0.07 -30.60
C TRP A 291 26.06 0.71 -30.78
N ARG A 292 24.91 0.11 -30.47
CA ARG A 292 23.57 0.72 -30.60
C ARG A 292 23.30 1.71 -29.47
N ARG A 293 24.11 2.76 -29.38
CA ARG A 293 24.06 3.77 -28.30
C ARG A 293 22.67 4.41 -28.11
N HIS A 294 21.87 4.56 -29.18
CA HIS A 294 20.51 5.09 -29.12
C HIS A 294 19.59 4.21 -28.25
N ARG A 295 19.70 2.88 -28.30
CA ARG A 295 18.92 1.96 -27.46
C ARG A 295 19.28 2.13 -25.99
N TRP A 296 20.58 2.29 -25.69
CA TRP A 296 21.04 2.56 -24.34
C TRP A 296 20.51 3.90 -23.80
N LEU A 297 20.46 4.96 -24.60
CA LEU A 297 19.93 6.27 -24.20
C LEU A 297 18.43 6.19 -23.91
N VAL A 298 17.65 5.53 -24.76
CA VAL A 298 16.22 5.31 -24.55
C VAL A 298 15.96 4.45 -23.32
N PHE A 299 16.69 3.33 -23.17
CA PHE A 299 16.60 2.49 -21.97
C PHE A 299 16.91 3.29 -20.71
N ARG A 300 18.03 4.02 -20.68
CA ARG A 300 18.46 4.83 -19.53
C ARG A 300 17.43 5.89 -19.13
N TRP A 301 16.78 6.50 -20.11
CA TRP A 301 15.72 7.48 -19.86
C TRP A 301 14.51 6.84 -19.18
N TRP A 302 14.02 5.71 -19.72
CA TRP A 302 12.91 4.96 -19.14
C TRP A 302 13.26 4.34 -17.79
N TYR A 303 14.44 3.76 -17.67
CA TYR A 303 14.93 3.17 -16.43
C TYR A 303 15.00 4.19 -15.28
N ARG A 304 15.60 5.37 -15.53
CA ARG A 304 15.65 6.44 -14.53
C ARG A 304 14.25 6.87 -14.08
N ARG A 305 13.32 6.91 -15.02
CA ARG A 305 11.95 7.26 -14.74
C ARG A 305 11.25 6.19 -13.93
N LEU A 306 11.35 4.93 -14.34
CA LEU A 306 10.79 3.78 -13.63
C LEU A 306 11.35 3.70 -12.22
N SER A 307 12.66 3.77 -12.04
CA SER A 307 13.33 3.78 -10.74
C SER A 307 12.79 4.88 -9.81
N ARG A 308 12.65 6.10 -10.35
CA ARG A 308 12.08 7.22 -9.59
C ARG A 308 10.64 6.97 -9.17
N PHE A 309 9.80 6.44 -10.05
CA PHE A 309 8.40 6.14 -9.71
C PHE A 309 8.25 4.93 -8.79
N CYS A 310 9.12 3.93 -8.89
CA CYS A 310 9.19 2.84 -7.92
C CYS A 310 9.51 3.37 -6.51
N ALA A 311 10.51 4.23 -6.38
CA ALA A 311 10.84 4.87 -5.11
C ALA A 311 9.66 5.72 -4.58
N LEU A 312 9.08 6.58 -5.41
CA LEU A 312 7.92 7.41 -5.04
C LEU A 312 6.71 6.55 -4.65
N ARG A 313 6.49 5.38 -5.27
CA ARG A 313 5.40 4.48 -4.91
C ARG A 313 5.57 3.90 -3.51
N GLU A 314 6.77 3.49 -3.16
CA GLU A 314 7.06 2.97 -1.82
C GLU A 314 6.95 4.07 -0.75
N GLU A 315 7.47 5.26 -1.03
CA GLU A 315 7.30 6.43 -0.17
C GLU A 315 5.82 6.80 -0.01
N ASN A 316 5.07 6.77 -1.10
CA ASN A 316 3.63 7.05 -1.11
C ASN A 316 2.86 6.05 -0.25
N ARG A 317 3.15 4.75 -0.41
CA ARG A 317 2.55 3.69 0.41
C ARG A 317 2.84 3.92 1.90
N HIS A 318 4.07 4.20 2.25
CA HIS A 318 4.46 4.50 3.63
C HIS A 318 3.71 5.71 4.21
N HIS A 319 3.62 6.79 3.44
CA HIS A 319 2.98 8.02 3.91
C HIS A 319 1.45 7.92 3.92
N LEU A 320 0.84 7.14 3.02
CA LEU A 320 -0.59 6.80 3.11
C LEU A 320 -0.94 6.11 4.43
N MET A 321 -0.02 5.34 5.01
CA MET A 321 -0.25 4.74 6.32
C MET A 321 -0.27 5.78 7.46
N TYR A 322 0.47 6.88 7.36
CA TYR A 322 0.32 8.00 8.29
C TYR A 322 -1.08 8.63 8.19
N TYR A 323 -1.57 8.86 6.97
CA TYR A 323 -2.94 9.34 6.76
C TYR A 323 -3.98 8.36 7.35
N SER A 324 -3.84 7.08 7.02
CA SER A 324 -4.73 6.03 7.53
C SER A 324 -4.71 5.92 9.05
N THR A 325 -3.54 6.11 9.68
CA THR A 325 -3.41 6.12 11.15
C THR A 325 -4.10 7.33 11.77
N ALA A 326 -3.97 8.51 11.17
CA ALA A 326 -4.69 9.70 11.63
C ALA A 326 -6.21 9.48 11.58
N ALA A 327 -6.71 8.96 10.46
CA ALA A 327 -8.14 8.63 10.31
C ALA A 327 -8.60 7.58 11.33
N ARG A 328 -7.78 6.53 11.56
CA ARG A 328 -8.07 5.49 12.56
C ARG A 328 -8.18 6.07 13.96
N HIS A 329 -7.25 6.91 14.39
CA HIS A 329 -7.27 7.52 15.72
C HIS A 329 -8.55 8.36 15.93
N LEU A 330 -8.91 9.16 14.92
CA LEU A 330 -10.13 9.97 14.97
C LEU A 330 -11.39 9.10 15.02
N LEU A 331 -11.45 8.01 14.25
CA LEU A 331 -12.56 7.07 14.28
C LEU A 331 -12.67 6.33 15.62
N LEU A 332 -11.55 5.85 16.17
CA LEU A 332 -11.55 5.21 17.49
C LEU A 332 -12.01 6.18 18.58
N ARG A 333 -11.57 7.43 18.51
CA ARG A 333 -12.03 8.45 19.46
C ARG A 333 -13.53 8.75 19.30
N LEU A 334 -14.04 8.81 18.07
CA LEU A 334 -15.48 8.90 17.81
C LEU A 334 -16.19 7.68 18.39
N GLY A 335 -15.66 6.48 18.20
CA GLY A 335 -16.20 5.24 18.76
C GLY A 335 -16.31 5.28 20.28
N GLU A 336 -15.29 5.79 21.00
CA GLU A 336 -15.35 5.98 22.46
C GLU A 336 -16.48 6.92 22.86
N ARG A 337 -16.63 8.04 22.17
CA ARG A 337 -17.75 8.97 22.43
C ARG A 337 -19.11 8.32 22.21
N MET A 338 -19.21 7.36 21.29
CA MET A 338 -20.45 6.61 21.04
C MET A 338 -20.67 5.50 22.09
N VAL A 339 -19.61 4.94 22.66
CA VAL A 339 -19.72 4.05 23.84
C VAL A 339 -20.22 4.83 25.05
N GLU A 340 -19.66 6.02 25.32
CA GLU A 340 -20.11 6.91 26.40
C GLU A 340 -21.62 7.28 26.27
N ARG A 341 -22.14 7.34 25.03
CA ARG A 341 -23.57 7.60 24.73
C ARG A 341 -24.44 6.33 24.74
N GLY A 342 -23.86 5.15 24.93
CA GLY A 342 -24.56 3.86 24.89
C GLY A 342 -24.93 3.38 23.48
N SER A 343 -24.46 4.04 22.41
CA SER A 343 -24.71 3.63 21.03
C SER A 343 -23.87 2.43 20.61
N PHE A 344 -22.68 2.24 21.18
CA PHE A 344 -21.75 1.15 20.88
C PHE A 344 -21.40 0.35 22.15
N ALA A 345 -21.02 -0.92 21.96
CA ALA A 345 -20.48 -1.76 23.03
C ALA A 345 -18.98 -1.51 23.22
N VAL A 346 -18.24 -1.36 22.14
CA VAL A 346 -16.80 -1.07 22.13
C VAL A 346 -16.48 -0.02 21.07
N ARG A 347 -15.37 0.69 21.23
CA ARG A 347 -14.97 1.79 20.31
C ARG A 347 -14.71 1.33 18.87
N GLU A 348 -14.30 0.08 18.68
CA GLU A 348 -14.04 -0.53 17.37
C GLU A 348 -15.33 -0.74 16.54
N ASP A 349 -16.50 -0.63 17.17
CA ASP A 349 -17.81 -0.74 16.49
C ASP A 349 -18.00 0.33 15.40
N VAL A 350 -17.31 1.47 15.52
CA VAL A 350 -17.32 2.54 14.52
C VAL A 350 -16.89 2.08 13.12
N PHE A 351 -16.06 1.06 13.03
CA PHE A 351 -15.56 0.54 11.75
C PHE A 351 -16.60 -0.29 10.98
N TYR A 352 -17.64 -0.77 11.64
CA TYR A 352 -18.72 -1.52 11.01
C TYR A 352 -19.80 -0.63 10.38
N LEU A 353 -19.71 0.70 10.53
CA LEU A 353 -20.65 1.63 9.92
C LEU A 353 -20.12 2.18 8.59
N THR A 354 -21.04 2.34 7.63
CA THR A 354 -20.78 3.11 6.40
C THR A 354 -20.57 4.59 6.72
N LEU A 355 -20.13 5.38 5.74
CA LEU A 355 -19.98 6.82 5.92
C LEU A 355 -21.31 7.49 6.25
N ASP A 356 -22.38 7.15 5.50
CA ASP A 356 -23.71 7.73 5.70
C ASP A 356 -24.29 7.37 7.07
N GLU A 357 -24.08 6.13 7.53
CA GLU A 357 -24.50 5.70 8.85
C GLU A 357 -23.75 6.42 9.97
N ARG A 358 -22.45 6.67 9.78
CA ARG A 358 -21.67 7.46 10.75
C ARG A 358 -22.18 8.90 10.82
N ILE A 359 -22.54 9.50 9.70
CA ILE A 359 -23.16 10.84 9.64
C ILE A 359 -24.49 10.80 10.39
N ALA A 360 -25.36 9.85 10.08
CA ALA A 360 -26.67 9.69 10.74
C ALA A 360 -26.52 9.48 12.26
N LEU A 361 -25.54 8.67 12.69
CA LEU A 361 -25.25 8.46 14.12
C LEU A 361 -24.81 9.76 14.82
N ILE A 362 -23.94 10.55 14.16
CA ILE A 362 -23.44 11.83 14.70
C ILE A 362 -24.61 12.84 14.81
N ASP A 363 -25.51 12.86 13.85
CA ASP A 363 -26.70 13.72 13.80
C ASP A 363 -27.80 13.27 14.75
N GLY A 364 -27.59 12.16 15.48
CA GLY A 364 -28.49 11.69 16.53
C GLY A 364 -29.66 10.84 16.03
N ALA A 365 -29.53 10.23 14.84
CA ALA A 365 -30.57 9.33 14.33
C ALA A 365 -30.86 8.17 15.30
N SER A 366 -32.12 7.98 15.62
CA SER A 366 -32.59 6.88 16.48
C SER A 366 -32.58 5.57 15.71
N ARG A 367 -31.64 4.70 16.04
CA ARG A 367 -31.49 3.36 15.47
C ARG A 367 -30.82 2.45 16.48
N ASP A 368 -31.14 1.16 16.45
CA ASP A 368 -30.37 0.15 17.20
C ASP A 368 -29.03 -0.13 16.51
N TRP A 369 -28.04 0.71 16.84
CA TRP A 369 -26.70 0.63 16.31
C TRP A 369 -25.95 -0.61 16.77
N GLN A 370 -26.21 -1.08 18.00
CA GLN A 370 -25.56 -2.26 18.55
C GLN A 370 -25.98 -3.52 17.82
N SER A 371 -27.29 -3.69 17.53
CA SER A 371 -27.77 -4.83 16.75
C SER A 371 -27.24 -4.81 15.31
N LEU A 372 -27.19 -3.62 14.67
CA LEU A 372 -26.58 -3.49 13.34
C LEU A 372 -25.11 -3.93 13.32
N VAL A 373 -24.32 -3.44 14.26
CA VAL A 373 -22.89 -3.78 14.37
C VAL A 373 -22.71 -5.25 14.65
N ARG A 374 -23.52 -5.84 15.53
CA ARG A 374 -23.47 -7.27 15.83
C ARG A 374 -23.69 -8.12 14.59
N GLY A 375 -24.74 -7.83 13.82
CA GLY A 375 -25.03 -8.56 12.56
C GLY A 375 -23.87 -8.46 11.57
N ARG A 376 -23.28 -7.29 11.39
CA ARG A 376 -22.13 -7.10 10.49
C ARG A 376 -20.84 -7.77 10.99
N ARG A 377 -20.67 -7.87 12.28
CA ARG A 377 -19.55 -8.61 12.88
C ARG A 377 -19.71 -10.12 12.64
N GLU A 378 -20.91 -10.65 12.79
CA GLU A 378 -21.23 -12.04 12.47
C GLU A 378 -21.05 -12.33 10.98
N GLU A 379 -21.57 -11.47 10.12
CA GLU A 379 -21.36 -11.56 8.65
C GLU A 379 -19.87 -11.54 8.29
N ARG A 380 -19.08 -10.66 8.88
CA ARG A 380 -17.63 -10.62 8.66
C ARG A 380 -16.96 -11.93 9.05
N LEU A 381 -17.27 -12.50 10.22
CA LEU A 381 -16.71 -13.79 10.66
C LEU A 381 -17.08 -14.91 9.70
N GLN A 382 -18.32 -14.93 9.20
CA GLN A 382 -18.76 -15.89 8.18
C GLN A 382 -17.94 -15.71 6.89
N HIS A 383 -17.76 -14.48 6.41
CA HIS A 383 -16.97 -14.17 5.22
C HIS A 383 -15.48 -14.52 5.38
N GLU A 384 -14.90 -14.34 6.56
CA GLU A 384 -13.50 -14.71 6.85
C GLU A 384 -13.29 -16.23 6.81
N ALA A 385 -14.31 -17.02 7.18
CA ALA A 385 -14.27 -18.47 7.13
C ALA A 385 -14.42 -19.04 5.71
N LEU A 386 -14.92 -18.26 4.74
CA LEU A 386 -15.12 -18.71 3.37
C LEU A 386 -13.79 -18.75 2.59
N GLN A 387 -13.59 -19.86 1.87
CA GLN A 387 -12.58 -19.91 0.82
C GLN A 387 -13.16 -19.28 -0.45
N VAL A 388 -12.63 -18.14 -0.85
CA VAL A 388 -13.04 -17.46 -2.07
C VAL A 388 -11.94 -17.58 -3.13
N PRO A 389 -12.30 -17.64 -4.42
CA PRO A 389 -11.33 -17.73 -5.50
C PRO A 389 -10.51 -16.42 -5.61
N ASP A 390 -9.24 -16.55 -5.96
CA ASP A 390 -8.37 -15.40 -6.23
C ASP A 390 -8.81 -14.61 -7.47
N THR A 391 -9.47 -15.28 -8.43
CA THR A 391 -9.97 -14.69 -9.67
C THR A 391 -11.43 -15.10 -9.92
N ILE A 392 -12.29 -14.11 -10.11
CA ILE A 392 -13.70 -14.32 -10.49
C ILE A 392 -13.83 -14.02 -11.99
N ARG A 393 -14.20 -15.05 -12.78
CA ARG A 393 -14.35 -14.92 -14.25
C ARG A 393 -15.75 -14.47 -14.65
N ASP A 394 -16.78 -14.99 -14.00
CA ASP A 394 -18.16 -14.61 -14.18
C ASP A 394 -18.73 -14.05 -12.88
N TRP A 395 -18.83 -12.73 -12.84
CA TRP A 395 -19.28 -12.03 -11.64
C TRP A 395 -20.76 -12.29 -11.34
N GLU A 396 -21.61 -12.38 -12.37
CA GLU A 396 -23.05 -12.53 -12.21
C GLU A 396 -23.38 -13.92 -11.68
N ALA A 397 -22.76 -14.96 -12.25
CA ALA A 397 -22.95 -16.34 -11.80
C ALA A 397 -22.49 -16.56 -10.34
N VAL A 398 -21.38 -15.90 -9.92
CA VAL A 398 -20.86 -16.04 -8.56
C VAL A 398 -21.72 -15.29 -7.54
N VAL A 399 -22.27 -14.14 -7.90
CA VAL A 399 -23.18 -13.35 -7.03
C VAL A 399 -24.50 -14.10 -6.85
N GLU A 400 -25.04 -14.73 -7.89
CA GLU A 400 -26.27 -15.56 -7.79
C GLU A 400 -26.07 -16.78 -6.89
N GLN A 401 -24.90 -17.43 -6.95
CA GLN A 401 -24.57 -18.59 -6.09
C GLN A 401 -24.32 -18.20 -4.63
N GLY A 402 -23.82 -16.98 -4.38
CA GLY A 402 -23.58 -16.48 -3.03
C GLY A 402 -24.80 -15.87 -2.35
N ALA A 403 -25.91 -15.72 -3.08
CA ALA A 403 -27.18 -15.24 -2.56
C ALA A 403 -28.12 -16.39 -2.11
N GLN A 404 -27.71 -17.66 -2.30
CA GLN A 404 -28.38 -18.88 -1.78
C GLN A 404 -27.64 -19.36 -0.51
#